data_c540d003637a7691204e8d7747181b22
#
_entry.id   c540d003637a7691204e8d7747181b22
#
_cell.length_a   1.000
_cell.length_b   1.000
_cell.length_c   1.000
_cell.angle_alpha   90.00
_cell.angle_beta   90.00
_cell.angle_gamma   90.00
#
_symmetry.space_group_name_H-M   'P 1'
#
loop_
_entity.id
_entity.type
_entity.pdbx_description
1 polymer ?
#
loop_
_entity_poly.entity_id
_entity_poly.type
_entity_poly.pdbx_seq_one_letter_code
_entity_poly.pdbx_strand_id
1 'polypeptide(L)'
;DSCQLRISILTCGSAEELYSSYGHSAVRIIDSCKGTDIVYNYGTFNFGDPDFYLKFTRGKLEYYLNDESFEGFLSLYREEHRTVQEQVLRLPAVDALAVSDFLQNNLKEENRYYKYDFLFDNCSSRIRDVFANLFQQRIQFPTIISNDSISFRVLLDHYERNLHWERFGINLLMSNLVDNKMKSYETMFLPDYLFKGFAGAT
;
A
#
# COMPACT_ATOMS: atom_id res chain seq x y z
N ASP A 1 2.14 -32.74 -8.77
CA ASP A 1 2.34 -31.46 -8.06
C ASP A 1 1.09 -30.63 -8.25
N SER A 2 0.37 -30.37 -7.15
CA SER A 2 -0.81 -29.53 -7.21
C SER A 2 -0.40 -28.08 -7.42
N CYS A 3 -1.04 -27.42 -8.37
CA CYS A 3 -0.87 -26.00 -8.62
C CYS A 3 -1.18 -25.18 -7.35
N GLN A 4 -0.29 -24.29 -6.98
CA GLN A 4 -0.46 -23.45 -5.79
C GLN A 4 -0.25 -21.98 -6.13
N LEU A 5 -1.17 -21.16 -5.64
CA LEU A 5 -1.01 -19.71 -5.56
C LEU A 5 -0.42 -19.35 -4.19
N ARG A 6 0.68 -18.62 -4.19
CA ARG A 6 1.25 -18.03 -2.98
C ARG A 6 1.06 -16.53 -3.02
N ILE A 7 0.35 -16.00 -2.04
CA ILE A 7 0.08 -14.58 -1.87
C ILE A 7 0.97 -14.04 -0.77
N SER A 8 1.62 -12.92 -1.02
CA SER A 8 2.47 -12.24 -0.03
C SER A 8 2.20 -10.74 -0.05
N ILE A 9 2.34 -10.11 1.11
CA ILE A 9 2.43 -8.65 1.22
C ILE A 9 3.91 -8.28 1.24
N LEU A 10 4.28 -7.34 0.39
CA LEU A 10 5.60 -6.71 0.37
C LEU A 10 5.54 -5.38 1.09
N THR A 11 6.48 -5.16 2.01
CA THR A 11 6.68 -3.90 2.71
C THR A 11 8.05 -3.37 2.37
N CYS A 12 8.09 -2.21 1.75
CA CYS A 12 9.31 -1.59 1.24
C CYS A 12 9.71 -0.41 2.12
N GLY A 13 10.99 -0.33 2.44
CA GLY A 13 11.55 0.75 3.25
C GLY A 13 11.41 2.10 2.58
N SER A 14 11.51 3.16 3.40
CA SER A 14 11.48 4.55 2.95
C SER A 14 12.68 4.91 2.07
N ALA A 15 12.55 5.98 1.29
CA ALA A 15 13.64 6.68 0.59
C ALA A 15 13.67 8.16 0.99
N GLU A 16 14.66 8.88 0.47
CA GLU A 16 14.85 10.31 0.80
C GLU A 16 13.79 11.22 0.15
N GLU A 17 13.21 10.81 -0.97
CA GLU A 17 12.20 11.61 -1.66
C GLU A 17 10.86 11.59 -0.94
N LEU A 18 10.15 12.72 -0.93
CA LEU A 18 8.92 12.93 -0.18
C LEU A 18 7.86 11.86 -0.43
N TYR A 19 7.63 11.50 -1.70
CA TYR A 19 6.60 10.50 -2.07
C TYR A 19 6.96 9.06 -1.62
N SER A 20 8.23 8.79 -1.35
CA SER A 20 8.75 7.49 -0.92
C SER A 20 9.17 7.46 0.56
N SER A 21 9.08 8.61 1.26
CA SER A 21 9.52 8.75 2.66
C SER A 21 8.75 7.87 3.65
N TYR A 22 7.54 7.48 3.30
CA TYR A 22 6.70 6.59 4.13
C TYR A 22 6.84 5.11 3.75
N GLY A 23 7.67 4.79 2.76
CA GLY A 23 7.78 3.44 2.23
C GLY A 23 6.69 3.10 1.21
N HIS A 24 6.51 1.80 0.92
CA HIS A 24 5.52 1.31 -0.04
C HIS A 24 5.01 -0.06 0.38
N SER A 25 3.79 -0.40 -0.04
CA SER A 25 3.21 -1.74 0.11
C SER A 25 2.72 -2.26 -1.23
N ALA A 26 2.98 -3.55 -1.50
CA ALA A 26 2.53 -4.21 -2.71
C ALA A 26 2.05 -5.64 -2.40
N VAL A 27 1.34 -6.26 -3.34
CA VAL A 27 0.92 -7.67 -3.26
C VAL A 27 1.72 -8.47 -4.27
N ARG A 28 2.41 -9.53 -3.82
CA ARG A 28 3.11 -10.48 -4.69
C ARG A 28 2.28 -11.75 -4.84
N ILE A 29 2.14 -12.22 -6.07
CA ILE A 29 1.49 -13.49 -6.38
C ILE A 29 2.44 -14.37 -7.17
N ILE A 30 2.72 -15.56 -6.61
CA ILE A 30 3.43 -16.63 -7.33
C ILE A 30 2.40 -17.67 -7.73
N ASP A 31 2.28 -17.92 -9.04
CA ASP A 31 1.45 -18.99 -9.61
C ASP A 31 2.35 -20.08 -10.15
N SER A 32 2.43 -21.20 -9.42
CA SER A 32 3.28 -22.33 -9.82
C SER A 32 2.78 -23.07 -11.06
N CYS A 33 1.48 -22.93 -11.40
CA CYS A 33 0.93 -23.50 -12.64
C CYS A 33 1.34 -22.73 -13.88
N LYS A 34 1.30 -21.42 -13.78
CA LYS A 34 1.64 -20.53 -14.90
C LYS A 34 3.13 -20.22 -14.94
N GLY A 35 3.88 -20.54 -13.86
CA GLY A 35 5.28 -20.17 -13.73
C GLY A 35 5.48 -18.65 -13.65
N THR A 36 4.52 -17.92 -13.07
CA THR A 36 4.56 -16.45 -12.96
C THR A 36 4.84 -16.01 -11.55
N ASP A 37 5.56 -14.89 -11.43
CA ASP A 37 5.91 -14.23 -10.17
C ASP A 37 5.74 -12.72 -10.36
N ILE A 38 4.58 -12.22 -9.95
CA ILE A 38 4.08 -10.88 -10.28
C ILE A 38 3.84 -10.08 -9.01
N VAL A 39 4.22 -8.81 -9.05
CA VAL A 39 3.91 -7.82 -8.03
C VAL A 39 2.85 -6.87 -8.52
N TYR A 40 1.83 -6.65 -7.72
CA TYR A 40 0.73 -5.73 -7.97
C TYR A 40 0.92 -4.48 -7.11
N ASN A 41 1.09 -3.33 -7.78
CA ASN A 41 1.41 -2.04 -7.17
C ASN A 41 0.24 -1.07 -7.30
N TYR A 42 -0.40 -0.73 -6.19
CA TYR A 42 -1.27 0.44 -6.11
C TYR A 42 -0.44 1.72 -5.90
N GLY A 43 -0.94 2.85 -6.36
CA GLY A 43 -0.25 4.13 -6.18
C GLY A 43 0.72 4.46 -7.30
N THR A 44 0.67 3.74 -8.41
CA THR A 44 1.42 4.09 -9.61
C THR A 44 0.77 5.29 -10.30
N PHE A 45 1.58 6.19 -10.85
CA PHE A 45 1.15 7.38 -11.58
C PHE A 45 2.09 7.67 -12.73
N ASN A 46 1.62 8.48 -13.67
CA ASN A 46 2.39 8.81 -14.87
C ASN A 46 3.09 10.17 -14.72
N PHE A 47 4.40 10.17 -14.50
CA PHE A 47 5.22 11.39 -14.50
C PHE A 47 5.30 12.08 -15.87
N GLY A 48 5.03 11.37 -16.95
CA GLY A 48 5.03 11.90 -18.31
C GLY A 48 3.79 12.74 -18.66
N ASP A 49 2.81 12.85 -17.76
CA ASP A 49 1.64 13.70 -17.97
C ASP A 49 2.08 15.18 -17.96
N PRO A 50 1.90 15.92 -19.07
CA PRO A 50 2.33 17.32 -19.15
C PRO A 50 1.69 18.23 -18.09
N ASP A 51 0.52 17.85 -17.61
CA ASP A 51 -0.22 18.55 -16.55
C ASP A 51 0.00 17.96 -15.16
N PHE A 52 1.02 17.08 -14.99
CA PHE A 52 1.28 16.35 -13.74
C PHE A 52 1.24 17.26 -12.51
N TYR A 53 2.07 18.30 -12.47
CA TYR A 53 2.14 19.19 -11.30
C TYR A 53 0.82 19.92 -11.03
N LEU A 54 0.11 20.33 -12.10
CA LEU A 54 -1.17 21.03 -11.98
C LEU A 54 -2.26 20.09 -11.46
N LYS A 55 -2.28 18.85 -11.95
CA LYS A 55 -3.22 17.81 -11.48
C LYS A 55 -2.89 17.37 -10.04
N PHE A 56 -1.61 17.22 -9.73
CA PHE A 56 -1.14 16.90 -8.37
C PHE A 56 -1.59 17.96 -7.36
N THR A 57 -1.28 19.25 -7.62
CA THR A 57 -1.64 20.35 -6.71
C THR A 57 -3.14 20.53 -6.54
N ARG A 58 -3.93 20.11 -7.53
CA ARG A 58 -5.42 20.18 -7.50
C ARG A 58 -6.06 18.90 -6.95
N GLY A 59 -5.29 17.89 -6.55
CA GLY A 59 -5.80 16.60 -6.12
C GLY A 59 -6.55 15.85 -7.23
N LYS A 60 -6.19 16.07 -8.50
CA LYS A 60 -6.83 15.47 -9.68
C LYS A 60 -5.94 14.47 -10.42
N LEU A 61 -4.76 14.17 -9.85
CA LEU A 61 -3.88 13.17 -10.45
C LEU A 61 -4.55 11.79 -10.33
N GLU A 62 -4.63 11.10 -11.46
CA GLU A 62 -5.12 9.73 -11.49
C GLU A 62 -3.97 8.78 -11.19
N TYR A 63 -4.20 7.92 -10.24
CA TYR A 63 -3.32 6.80 -9.88
C TYR A 63 -3.94 5.52 -10.39
N TYR A 64 -3.12 4.50 -10.58
CA TYR A 64 -3.60 3.23 -11.08
C TYR A 64 -2.89 2.03 -10.44
N LEU A 65 -3.52 0.86 -10.54
CA LEU A 65 -2.89 -0.42 -10.26
C LEU A 65 -1.99 -0.80 -11.44
N ASN A 66 -0.74 -1.11 -11.15
CA ASN A 66 0.22 -1.65 -12.10
C ASN A 66 0.69 -3.03 -11.66
N ASP A 67 1.11 -3.85 -12.62
CA ASP A 67 1.77 -5.12 -12.38
C ASP A 67 3.15 -5.15 -13.02
N GLU A 68 4.07 -5.87 -12.40
CA GLU A 68 5.43 -6.07 -12.89
C GLU A 68 6.01 -7.39 -12.38
N SER A 69 7.09 -7.89 -13.00
CA SER A 69 7.79 -9.06 -12.49
C SER A 69 8.45 -8.74 -11.13
N PHE A 70 8.46 -9.73 -10.22
CA PHE A 70 9.13 -9.55 -8.93
C PHE A 70 10.63 -9.24 -9.08
N GLU A 71 11.29 -9.77 -10.10
CA GLU A 71 12.70 -9.47 -10.37
C GLU A 71 12.90 -7.99 -10.74
N GLY A 72 12.05 -7.44 -11.62
CA GLY A 72 12.07 -6.03 -11.98
C GLY A 72 11.82 -5.13 -10.77
N PHE A 73 10.76 -5.44 -10.00
CA PHE A 73 10.45 -4.76 -8.76
C PHE A 73 11.64 -4.76 -7.79
N LEU A 74 12.22 -5.92 -7.52
CA LEU A 74 13.32 -6.04 -6.57
C LEU A 74 14.60 -5.35 -7.06
N SER A 75 14.85 -5.31 -8.37
CA SER A 75 15.99 -4.60 -8.97
C SER A 75 15.97 -3.11 -8.64
N LEU A 76 14.81 -2.47 -8.77
CA LEU A 76 14.63 -1.06 -8.43
C LEU A 76 14.98 -0.78 -6.96
N TYR A 77 14.46 -1.58 -6.03
CA TYR A 77 14.72 -1.38 -4.60
C TYR A 77 16.17 -1.66 -4.21
N ARG A 78 16.87 -2.56 -4.94
CA ARG A 78 18.31 -2.79 -4.77
C ARG A 78 19.13 -1.59 -5.23
N GLU A 79 18.80 -1.01 -6.37
CA GLU A 79 19.47 0.19 -6.90
C GLU A 79 19.29 1.38 -5.95
N GLU A 80 18.11 1.53 -5.36
CA GLU A 80 17.80 2.57 -4.38
C GLU A 80 18.29 2.24 -2.96
N HIS A 81 18.93 1.10 -2.73
CA HIS A 81 19.38 0.62 -1.40
C HIS A 81 18.25 0.56 -0.36
N ARG A 82 17.04 0.27 -0.78
CA ARG A 82 15.86 0.14 0.08
C ARG A 82 15.58 -1.30 0.44
N THR A 83 15.07 -1.51 1.64
CA THR A 83 14.67 -2.84 2.11
C THR A 83 13.34 -3.27 1.50
N VAL A 84 13.21 -4.57 1.24
CA VAL A 84 11.94 -5.21 0.89
C VAL A 84 11.74 -6.37 1.86
N GLN A 85 10.65 -6.33 2.63
CA GLN A 85 10.24 -7.41 3.52
C GLN A 85 9.04 -8.13 2.91
N GLU A 86 9.07 -9.45 2.91
CA GLU A 86 7.98 -10.28 2.39
C GLU A 86 7.27 -11.01 3.54
N GLN A 87 5.95 -10.92 3.53
CA GLN A 87 5.05 -11.54 4.49
C GLN A 87 4.13 -12.50 3.74
N VAL A 88 4.46 -13.79 3.76
CA VAL A 88 3.66 -14.83 3.10
C VAL A 88 2.37 -15.07 3.88
N LEU A 89 1.24 -14.96 3.20
CA LEU A 89 -0.08 -15.18 3.81
C LEU A 89 -0.47 -16.66 3.73
N ARG A 90 -0.96 -17.19 4.84
CA ARG A 90 -1.48 -18.56 4.92
C ARG A 90 -2.96 -18.57 4.54
N LEU A 91 -3.25 -18.56 3.24
CA LEU A 91 -4.61 -18.56 2.73
C LEU A 91 -5.01 -19.97 2.24
N PRO A 92 -6.26 -20.40 2.47
CA PRO A 92 -6.84 -21.50 1.72
C PRO A 92 -6.76 -21.25 0.21
N ALA A 93 -6.66 -22.32 -0.59
CA ALA A 93 -6.52 -22.19 -2.05
C ALA A 93 -7.64 -21.35 -2.69
N VAL A 94 -8.88 -21.50 -2.21
CA VAL A 94 -10.03 -20.73 -2.69
C VAL A 94 -9.88 -19.23 -2.41
N ASP A 95 -9.31 -18.87 -1.27
CA ASP A 95 -9.11 -17.47 -0.88
C ASP A 95 -7.93 -16.87 -1.64
N ALA A 96 -6.85 -17.62 -1.86
CA ALA A 96 -5.74 -17.20 -2.69
C ALA A 96 -6.20 -16.94 -4.14
N LEU A 97 -7.08 -17.80 -4.67
CA LEU A 97 -7.68 -17.60 -6.00
C LEU A 97 -8.53 -16.33 -6.03
N ALA A 98 -9.37 -16.10 -5.02
CA ALA A 98 -10.21 -14.91 -4.93
C ALA A 98 -9.38 -13.61 -4.93
N VAL A 99 -8.23 -13.57 -4.24
CA VAL A 99 -7.31 -12.43 -4.27
C VAL A 99 -6.71 -12.25 -5.67
N SER A 100 -6.26 -13.35 -6.29
CA SER A 100 -5.69 -13.31 -7.64
C SER A 100 -6.70 -12.80 -8.67
N ASP A 101 -7.91 -13.33 -8.67
CA ASP A 101 -8.98 -12.95 -9.60
C ASP A 101 -9.38 -11.48 -9.40
N PHE A 102 -9.46 -11.03 -8.15
CA PHE A 102 -9.75 -9.63 -7.84
C PHE A 102 -8.69 -8.70 -8.43
N LEU A 103 -7.41 -8.97 -8.19
CA LEU A 103 -6.33 -8.12 -8.68
C LEU A 103 -6.22 -8.14 -10.20
N GLN A 104 -6.40 -9.30 -10.84
CA GLN A 104 -6.45 -9.39 -12.31
C GLN A 104 -7.64 -8.62 -12.89
N ASN A 105 -8.81 -8.68 -12.26
CA ASN A 105 -9.95 -7.87 -12.67
C ASN A 105 -9.70 -6.37 -12.45
N ASN A 106 -9.02 -6.01 -11.37
CA ASN A 106 -8.71 -4.61 -11.07
C ASN A 106 -7.62 -4.02 -11.99
N LEU A 107 -6.79 -4.85 -12.64
CA LEU A 107 -5.82 -4.41 -13.67
C LEU A 107 -6.47 -3.98 -14.99
N LYS A 108 -7.72 -4.39 -15.26
CA LYS A 108 -8.40 -4.02 -16.50
C LYS A 108 -8.52 -2.50 -16.61
N GLU A 109 -8.43 -1.98 -17.83
CA GLU A 109 -8.41 -0.54 -18.09
C GLU A 109 -9.59 0.20 -17.46
N GLU A 110 -10.78 -0.39 -17.47
CA GLU A 110 -11.97 0.16 -16.87
C GLU A 110 -11.98 0.20 -15.33
N ASN A 111 -11.08 -0.55 -14.66
CA ASN A 111 -11.09 -0.74 -13.21
C ASN A 111 -9.83 -0.22 -12.50
N ARG A 112 -8.74 -0.02 -13.23
CA ARG A 112 -7.42 0.18 -12.63
C ARG A 112 -7.20 1.58 -12.07
N TYR A 113 -7.88 2.59 -12.59
CA TYR A 113 -7.70 3.99 -12.21
C TYR A 113 -8.49 4.38 -10.99
N TYR A 114 -7.91 5.25 -10.15
CA TYR A 114 -8.57 5.77 -8.98
C TYR A 114 -8.00 7.12 -8.54
N LYS A 115 -8.76 7.85 -7.71
CA LYS A 115 -8.28 9.07 -7.07
C LYS A 115 -7.53 8.70 -5.80
N TYR A 116 -6.27 9.03 -5.78
CA TYR A 116 -5.42 8.77 -4.64
C TYR A 116 -5.74 9.71 -3.47
N ASP A 117 -5.85 9.15 -2.29
CA ASP A 117 -5.90 9.90 -1.04
C ASP A 117 -4.83 9.33 -0.10
N PHE A 118 -3.90 10.20 0.29
CA PHE A 118 -2.75 9.77 1.10
C PHE A 118 -3.15 9.10 2.41
N LEU A 119 -4.23 9.54 3.07
CA LEU A 119 -4.67 8.99 4.35
C LEU A 119 -5.64 7.80 4.18
N PHE A 120 -6.50 7.85 3.15
CA PHE A 120 -7.66 6.96 3.07
C PHE A 120 -7.65 6.03 1.87
N ASP A 121 -6.95 6.37 0.78
CA ASP A 121 -6.95 5.56 -0.46
C ASP A 121 -5.56 5.53 -1.12
N ASN A 122 -4.57 5.01 -0.40
CA ASN A 122 -3.18 4.85 -0.85
C ASN A 122 -2.83 3.37 -1.10
N CYS A 123 -1.57 3.07 -1.40
CA CYS A 123 -1.11 1.71 -1.66
C CYS A 123 -1.42 0.75 -0.49
N SER A 124 -1.18 1.16 0.75
CA SER A 124 -1.37 0.31 1.94
C SER A 124 -2.85 0.17 2.31
N SER A 125 -3.61 1.28 2.36
CA SER A 125 -5.04 1.24 2.69
C SER A 125 -5.84 0.46 1.65
N ARG A 126 -5.49 0.55 0.35
CA ARG A 126 -6.12 -0.27 -0.70
C ARG A 126 -5.87 -1.75 -0.51
N ILE A 127 -4.64 -2.16 -0.21
CA ILE A 127 -4.34 -3.57 0.09
C ILE A 127 -5.16 -4.03 1.29
N ARG A 128 -5.16 -3.29 2.41
CA ARG A 128 -6.01 -3.58 3.57
C ARG A 128 -7.46 -3.80 3.16
N ASP A 129 -8.02 -2.87 2.38
CA ASP A 129 -9.43 -2.86 2.03
C ASP A 129 -9.79 -3.98 1.03
N VAL A 130 -8.88 -4.36 0.13
CA VAL A 130 -9.04 -5.54 -0.73
C VAL A 130 -9.26 -6.79 0.13
N PHE A 131 -8.38 -7.04 1.10
CA PHE A 131 -8.50 -8.20 1.97
C PHE A 131 -9.72 -8.11 2.90
N ALA A 132 -9.99 -6.93 3.48
CA ALA A 132 -11.16 -6.72 4.33
C ALA A 132 -12.47 -6.95 3.57
N ASN A 133 -12.57 -6.50 2.32
CA ASN A 133 -13.77 -6.66 1.49
C ASN A 133 -13.95 -8.10 1.00
N LEU A 134 -12.86 -8.77 0.60
CA LEU A 134 -12.92 -10.16 0.12
C LEU A 134 -13.27 -11.13 1.25
N PHE A 135 -12.73 -10.90 2.44
CA PHE A 135 -12.85 -11.86 3.55
C PHE A 135 -13.85 -11.44 4.62
N GLN A 136 -14.23 -10.16 4.67
CA GLN A 136 -15.22 -9.62 5.61
C GLN A 136 -14.97 -10.08 7.06
N GLN A 137 -15.92 -10.77 7.68
CA GLN A 137 -15.81 -11.26 9.05
C GLN A 137 -14.79 -12.41 9.23
N ARG A 138 -14.28 -12.98 8.15
CA ARG A 138 -13.26 -14.04 8.17
C ARG A 138 -11.84 -13.54 8.36
N ILE A 139 -11.62 -12.23 8.30
CA ILE A 139 -10.35 -11.60 8.65
C ILE A 139 -10.56 -10.61 9.80
N GLN A 140 -9.74 -10.71 10.81
CA GLN A 140 -9.74 -9.79 11.93
C GLN A 140 -8.33 -9.23 12.13
N PHE A 141 -8.18 -7.93 11.93
CA PHE A 141 -6.92 -7.26 12.19
C PHE A 141 -6.78 -6.97 13.69
N PRO A 142 -5.56 -7.12 14.24
CA PRO A 142 -5.32 -6.87 15.66
C PRO A 142 -5.44 -5.37 16.00
N THR A 143 -5.59 -5.08 17.27
CA THR A 143 -5.39 -3.72 17.79
C THR A 143 -3.90 -3.39 17.77
N ILE A 144 -3.45 -2.58 16.80
CA ILE A 144 -2.04 -2.22 16.60
C ILE A 144 -1.62 -1.10 17.58
N ILE A 145 -2.54 -0.17 17.84
CA ILE A 145 -2.35 0.92 18.81
C ILE A 145 -3.37 0.78 19.93
N SER A 146 -2.91 0.89 21.17
CA SER A 146 -3.77 0.76 22.37
C SER A 146 -4.54 2.03 22.70
N ASN A 147 -4.26 3.14 22.03
CA ASN A 147 -4.83 4.44 22.33
C ASN A 147 -5.53 5.02 21.09
N ASP A 148 -6.86 4.99 21.08
CA ASP A 148 -7.70 5.58 20.03
C ASP A 148 -7.65 7.13 20.01
N SER A 149 -6.72 7.73 20.76
CA SER A 149 -6.54 9.19 20.83
C SER A 149 -5.42 9.72 19.94
N ILE A 150 -4.71 8.84 19.22
CA ILE A 150 -3.62 9.24 18.32
C ILE A 150 -4.25 9.82 17.05
N SER A 151 -3.78 11.01 16.64
CA SER A 151 -4.16 11.61 15.34
C SER A 151 -3.22 11.16 14.23
N PHE A 152 -3.66 11.31 12.99
CA PHE A 152 -2.79 11.10 11.82
C PHE A 152 -1.52 11.94 11.91
N ARG A 153 -1.62 13.20 12.37
CA ARG A 153 -0.47 14.10 12.56
C ARG A 153 0.60 13.49 13.46
N VAL A 154 0.21 12.97 14.64
CA VAL A 154 1.16 12.36 15.58
C VAL A 154 1.90 11.19 14.95
N LEU A 155 1.20 10.40 14.14
CA LEU A 155 1.80 9.25 13.47
C LEU A 155 2.74 9.67 12.34
N LEU A 156 2.35 10.66 11.52
CA LEU A 156 3.16 11.20 10.43
C LEU A 156 4.41 11.92 10.96
N ASP A 157 4.28 12.71 12.02
CA ASP A 157 5.39 13.40 12.68
C ASP A 157 6.53 12.45 13.09
N HIS A 158 6.20 11.18 13.34
CA HIS A 158 7.20 10.17 13.67
C HIS A 158 8.12 9.83 12.48
N TYR A 159 7.59 9.85 11.27
CA TYR A 159 8.34 9.59 10.03
C TYR A 159 9.09 10.83 9.53
N GLU A 160 8.56 12.03 9.81
CA GLU A 160 9.06 13.30 9.27
C GLU A 160 10.08 13.99 10.19
N ARG A 161 10.60 13.32 11.20
CA ARG A 161 11.50 13.94 12.21
C ARG A 161 12.72 14.64 11.62
N ASN A 162 13.21 14.15 10.48
CA ASN A 162 14.40 14.67 9.80
C ASN A 162 14.08 15.52 8.55
N LEU A 163 12.80 15.71 8.22
CA LEU A 163 12.30 16.37 7.02
C LEU A 163 11.57 17.67 7.38
N HIS A 164 12.32 18.68 7.84
CA HIS A 164 11.73 19.90 8.44
C HIS A 164 10.87 20.71 7.48
N TRP A 165 11.29 20.89 6.22
CA TRP A 165 10.57 21.67 5.24
C TRP A 165 9.42 20.91 4.61
N GLU A 166 9.61 19.64 4.36
CA GLU A 166 8.59 18.72 3.86
C GLU A 166 7.46 18.58 4.88
N ARG A 167 7.81 18.42 6.15
CA ARG A 167 6.87 18.40 7.28
C ARG A 167 6.03 19.69 7.33
N PHE A 168 6.65 20.86 7.17
CA PHE A 168 5.91 22.11 7.14
C PHE A 168 4.94 22.16 5.95
N GLY A 169 5.38 21.74 4.75
CA GLY A 169 4.55 21.68 3.55
C GLY A 169 3.37 20.72 3.69
N ILE A 170 3.61 19.50 4.18
CA ILE A 170 2.57 18.50 4.42
C ILE A 170 1.57 18.98 5.45
N ASN A 171 2.04 19.54 6.57
CA ASN A 171 1.17 20.09 7.61
C ASN A 171 0.28 21.23 7.10
N LEU A 172 0.80 22.06 6.21
CA LEU A 172 0.03 23.15 5.58
C LEU A 172 -1.02 22.62 4.59
N LEU A 173 -0.64 21.64 3.75
CA LEU A 173 -1.51 21.07 2.72
C LEU A 173 -2.63 20.19 3.30
N MET A 174 -2.33 19.40 4.32
CA MET A 174 -3.30 18.46 4.92
C MET A 174 -4.23 19.11 5.94
N SER A 175 -3.90 20.33 6.39
CA SER A 175 -4.77 21.15 7.26
C SER A 175 -5.34 20.35 8.46
N ASN A 176 -6.65 20.50 8.72
CA ASN A 176 -7.34 19.90 9.87
C ASN A 176 -7.60 18.38 9.72
N LEU A 177 -7.46 17.81 8.52
CA LEU A 177 -7.73 16.37 8.31
C LEU A 177 -6.80 15.48 9.12
N VAL A 178 -5.52 15.86 9.23
CA VAL A 178 -4.52 15.09 9.99
C VAL A 178 -4.67 15.21 11.51
N ASP A 179 -5.48 16.16 12.01
CA ASP A 179 -5.77 16.32 13.43
C ASP A 179 -6.87 15.39 13.93
N ASN A 180 -7.59 14.75 13.00
CA ASN A 180 -8.60 13.77 13.34
C ASN A 180 -7.96 12.56 14.06
N LYS A 181 -8.65 12.10 15.09
CA LYS A 181 -8.27 10.87 15.78
C LYS A 181 -8.56 9.67 14.87
N MET A 182 -7.66 8.71 14.90
CA MET A 182 -7.78 7.51 14.08
C MET A 182 -8.04 6.28 14.95
N LYS A 183 -8.73 5.32 14.36
CA LYS A 183 -8.88 3.97 14.92
C LYS A 183 -7.65 3.13 14.57
N SER A 184 -7.41 2.08 15.35
CA SER A 184 -6.30 1.14 15.10
C SER A 184 -6.26 0.61 13.67
N TYR A 185 -7.41 0.29 13.09
CA TYR A 185 -7.55 -0.14 11.70
C TYR A 185 -7.04 0.91 10.69
N GLU A 186 -7.28 2.19 10.95
CA GLU A 186 -6.89 3.28 10.05
C GLU A 186 -5.38 3.50 10.01
N THR A 187 -4.63 3.09 11.06
CA THR A 187 -3.15 3.20 11.06
C THR A 187 -2.50 2.44 9.93
N MET A 188 -3.17 1.41 9.39
CA MET A 188 -2.69 0.59 8.28
C MET A 188 -2.64 1.33 6.92
N PHE A 189 -2.85 2.65 6.90
CA PHE A 189 -2.49 3.48 5.74
C PHE A 189 -0.97 3.61 5.57
N LEU A 190 -0.19 3.31 6.60
CA LEU A 190 1.27 3.27 6.55
C LEU A 190 1.77 1.83 6.35
N PRO A 191 2.80 1.62 5.51
CA PRO A 191 3.33 0.28 5.21
C PRO A 191 3.72 -0.53 6.43
N ASP A 192 4.41 0.07 7.40
CA ASP A 192 4.84 -0.61 8.64
C ASP A 192 3.65 -1.05 9.51
N TYR A 193 2.57 -0.27 9.51
CA TYR A 193 1.36 -0.62 10.24
C TYR A 193 0.52 -1.64 9.49
N LEU A 194 0.52 -1.60 8.16
CA LEU A 194 -0.06 -2.68 7.34
C LEU A 194 0.65 -4.01 7.63
N PHE A 195 1.99 -4.00 7.66
CA PHE A 195 2.77 -5.18 8.03
C PHE A 195 2.37 -5.73 9.40
N LYS A 196 2.27 -4.87 10.42
CA LYS A 196 1.83 -5.27 11.77
C LYS A 196 0.40 -5.81 11.77
N GLY A 197 -0.49 -5.19 11.00
CA GLY A 197 -1.87 -5.64 10.84
C GLY A 197 -1.96 -7.06 10.30
N PHE A 198 -1.25 -7.35 9.22
CA PHE A 198 -1.22 -8.70 8.63
C PHE A 198 -0.45 -9.73 9.48
N ALA A 199 0.57 -9.30 10.24
CA ALA A 199 1.32 -10.20 11.13
C ALA A 199 0.44 -10.77 12.26
N GLY A 200 -0.55 -10.01 12.72
CA GLY A 200 -1.46 -10.43 13.78
C GLY A 200 -2.88 -10.74 13.32
N ALA A 201 -3.14 -10.75 12.01
CA ALA A 201 -4.45 -11.06 11.47
C ALA A 201 -4.82 -12.55 11.67
N THR A 202 -6.08 -12.81 11.99
CA THR A 202 -6.65 -14.15 12.21
C THR A 202 -7.89 -14.33 11.38
#